data_8f0b8d1663029b7e54405a7919f5e938
#
_entry.id   8f0b8d1663029b7e54405a7919f5e938
#
_cell.length_a   1.000
_cell.length_b   1.000
_cell.length_c   1.000
_cell.angle_alpha   90.00
_cell.angle_beta   90.00
_cell.angle_gamma   90.00
#
_symmetry.space_group_name_H-M   'P 1'
#
loop_
_entity.id
_entity.type
_entity.pdbx_description
1 polymer ?
#
loop_
_entity_poly.entity_id
_entity_poly.type
_entity_poly.pdbx_seq_one_letter_code
_entity_poly.pdbx_strand_id
1 'polypeptide(L)'
;KYKKARALQAKTAKKMAKVYEALEVVDDKGEPAPDMGTVLEILNELRNDKDNLKSYDRSVMWNSWGYVYITEEEYEKALQAYENVINEPEVTLPIRNAAILASAQLNMAEGNYQKGIELVLQWMDQVETVTAQAWALLGQAYFQIGSFRKSRSSMETAVSIAEEEGYKPKENWYVIVAACISELKKEIGEKEALLQQLDIYEILVNLYPK
;
A
#
# COMPACT_ATOMS: atom_id res chain seq x y z
N LYS A 1 12.34 -26.49 -5.53
CA LYS A 1 12.03 -26.28 -6.95
C LYS A 1 12.09 -24.78 -7.22
N TYR A 2 13.13 -24.29 -7.87
CA TYR A 2 13.19 -22.90 -8.33
C TYR A 2 12.05 -22.68 -9.35
N LYS A 3 11.07 -21.83 -9.01
CA LYS A 3 10.10 -21.37 -10.00
C LYS A 3 10.87 -20.55 -11.04
N LYS A 4 10.85 -20.97 -12.30
CA LYS A 4 11.40 -20.20 -13.41
C LYS A 4 10.87 -18.75 -13.31
N ALA A 5 11.78 -17.79 -13.33
CA ALA A 5 11.38 -16.38 -13.42
C ALA A 5 10.50 -16.22 -14.68
N ARG A 6 9.33 -15.63 -14.53
CA ARG A 6 8.46 -15.34 -15.67
C ARG A 6 9.00 -14.14 -16.41
N ALA A 7 9.04 -14.24 -17.74
CA ALA A 7 9.48 -13.16 -18.61
C ALA A 7 8.33 -12.75 -19.52
N LEU A 8 8.25 -11.45 -19.81
CA LEU A 8 7.34 -10.92 -20.81
C LEU A 8 7.66 -11.51 -22.20
N GLN A 9 6.66 -11.63 -23.05
CA GLN A 9 6.85 -11.88 -24.47
C GLN A 9 7.69 -10.76 -25.08
N ALA A 10 8.56 -11.08 -26.01
CA ALA A 10 9.51 -10.11 -26.58
C ALA A 10 8.85 -8.83 -27.11
N LYS A 11 7.66 -8.93 -27.74
CA LYS A 11 6.89 -7.79 -28.22
C LYS A 11 6.42 -6.92 -27.06
N THR A 12 5.88 -7.52 -26.00
CA THR A 12 5.40 -6.82 -24.79
C THR A 12 6.57 -6.19 -24.03
N ALA A 13 7.66 -6.94 -23.85
CA ALA A 13 8.87 -6.44 -23.19
C ALA A 13 9.42 -5.17 -23.85
N LYS A 14 9.48 -5.15 -25.19
CA LYS A 14 9.92 -3.96 -25.95
C LYS A 14 9.00 -2.76 -25.76
N LYS A 15 7.68 -2.99 -25.70
CA LYS A 15 6.71 -1.93 -25.44
C LYS A 15 6.79 -1.41 -24.01
N MET A 16 6.87 -2.33 -23.03
CA MET A 16 6.96 -1.96 -21.61
C MET A 16 8.27 -1.22 -21.28
N ALA A 17 9.40 -1.57 -21.93
CA ALA A 17 10.62 -0.80 -21.79
C ALA A 17 10.43 0.67 -22.14
N LYS A 18 9.73 0.97 -23.26
CA LYS A 18 9.42 2.34 -23.66
C LYS A 18 8.47 3.04 -22.68
N VAL A 19 7.51 2.30 -22.08
CA VAL A 19 6.64 2.85 -21.02
C VAL A 19 7.48 3.29 -19.84
N TYR A 20 8.41 2.46 -19.37
CA TYR A 20 9.28 2.79 -18.25
C TYR A 20 10.21 3.95 -18.57
N GLU A 21 10.83 3.96 -19.77
CA GLU A 21 11.63 5.08 -20.24
C GLU A 21 10.84 6.41 -20.25
N ALA A 22 9.58 6.37 -20.71
CA ALA A 22 8.70 7.55 -20.74
C ALA A 22 8.29 8.03 -19.35
N LEU A 23 8.16 7.12 -18.38
CA LEU A 23 7.86 7.44 -16.98
C LEU A 23 9.05 8.05 -16.23
N GLU A 24 10.29 7.75 -16.65
CA GLU A 24 11.53 8.23 -16.04
C GLU A 24 12.03 9.56 -16.63
N VAL A 25 11.30 10.17 -17.57
CA VAL A 25 11.67 11.48 -18.16
C VAL A 25 11.70 12.55 -17.08
N VAL A 26 12.73 13.40 -17.13
CA VAL A 26 12.89 14.55 -16.26
C VAL A 26 12.99 15.83 -17.09
N ASP A 27 12.61 16.96 -16.51
CA ASP A 27 12.75 18.27 -17.14
C ASP A 27 14.20 18.81 -17.09
N ASP A 28 14.40 20.01 -17.64
CA ASP A 28 15.71 20.67 -17.66
C ASP A 28 16.30 20.97 -16.26
N LYS A 29 15.48 20.86 -15.22
CA LYS A 29 15.89 21.06 -13.81
C LYS A 29 16.15 19.74 -13.09
N GLY A 30 15.91 18.60 -13.77
CA GLY A 30 16.01 17.27 -13.20
C GLY A 30 14.78 16.84 -12.37
N GLU A 31 13.66 17.58 -12.48
CA GLU A 31 12.41 17.21 -11.81
C GLU A 31 11.61 16.21 -12.67
N PRO A 32 10.87 15.26 -12.04
CA PRO A 32 10.07 14.29 -12.78
C PRO A 32 9.08 14.95 -13.74
N ALA A 33 9.19 14.63 -15.02
CA ALA A 33 8.32 15.14 -16.09
C ALA A 33 7.95 14.02 -17.07
N PRO A 34 7.20 12.98 -16.62
CA PRO A 34 6.91 11.80 -17.41
C PRO A 34 6.17 12.14 -18.71
N ASP A 35 6.58 11.52 -19.81
CA ASP A 35 5.86 11.60 -21.09
C ASP A 35 4.61 10.70 -21.05
N MET A 36 3.55 11.21 -20.43
CA MET A 36 2.27 10.51 -20.31
C MET A 36 1.61 10.24 -21.65
N GLY A 37 1.90 11.04 -22.69
CA GLY A 37 1.40 10.81 -24.06
C GLY A 37 1.89 9.46 -24.60
N THR A 38 3.19 9.25 -24.57
CA THR A 38 3.81 7.98 -24.98
C THR A 38 3.36 6.81 -24.10
N VAL A 39 3.25 7.01 -22.77
CA VAL A 39 2.76 5.97 -21.83
C VAL A 39 1.36 5.53 -22.22
N LEU A 40 0.42 6.46 -22.39
CA LEU A 40 -0.98 6.17 -22.71
C LEU A 40 -1.14 5.53 -24.08
N GLU A 41 -0.40 5.97 -25.11
CA GLU A 41 -0.41 5.40 -26.45
C GLU A 41 -0.04 3.90 -26.38
N ILE A 42 1.08 3.56 -25.76
CA ILE A 42 1.59 2.19 -25.71
C ILE A 42 0.69 1.30 -24.85
N LEU A 43 0.23 1.79 -23.69
CA LEU A 43 -0.66 1.01 -22.82
C LEU A 43 -2.04 0.77 -23.48
N ASN A 44 -2.56 1.74 -24.25
CA ASN A 44 -3.79 1.55 -25.06
C ASN A 44 -3.60 0.50 -26.15
N GLU A 45 -2.46 0.51 -26.87
CA GLU A 45 -2.17 -0.53 -27.83
C GLU A 45 -2.13 -1.93 -27.18
N LEU A 46 -1.48 -2.06 -26.03
CA LEU A 46 -1.45 -3.35 -25.29
C LEU A 46 -2.84 -3.75 -24.83
N ARG A 47 -3.64 -2.82 -24.32
CA ARG A 47 -5.02 -3.09 -23.85
C ARG A 47 -5.93 -3.52 -25.00
N ASN A 48 -5.80 -2.90 -26.18
CA ASN A 48 -6.57 -3.28 -27.36
C ASN A 48 -6.18 -4.67 -27.89
N ASP A 49 -4.95 -5.11 -27.68
CA ASP A 49 -4.41 -6.43 -28.07
C ASP A 49 -4.43 -7.45 -26.91
N LYS A 50 -5.13 -7.15 -25.79
CA LYS A 50 -5.06 -7.92 -24.55
C LYS A 50 -5.38 -9.41 -24.71
N ASP A 51 -6.28 -9.75 -25.63
CA ASP A 51 -6.70 -11.14 -25.86
C ASP A 51 -5.59 -12.00 -26.48
N ASN A 52 -4.62 -11.37 -27.13
CA ASN A 52 -3.41 -12.00 -27.66
C ASN A 52 -2.23 -12.00 -26.66
N LEU A 53 -2.35 -11.31 -25.54
CA LEU A 53 -1.31 -11.29 -24.50
C LEU A 53 -1.40 -12.55 -23.62
N LYS A 54 -0.24 -13.04 -23.16
CA LYS A 54 -0.21 -14.04 -22.11
C LYS A 54 -0.65 -13.44 -20.76
N SER A 55 -1.10 -14.28 -19.85
CA SER A 55 -1.55 -13.88 -18.53
C SER A 55 -0.54 -13.00 -17.78
N TYR A 56 0.74 -13.36 -17.81
CA TYR A 56 1.77 -12.55 -17.18
C TYR A 56 1.94 -11.17 -17.83
N ASP A 57 1.88 -11.08 -19.16
CA ASP A 57 1.94 -9.81 -19.91
C ASP A 57 0.75 -8.92 -19.58
N ARG A 58 -0.46 -9.49 -19.48
CA ARG A 58 -1.67 -8.75 -19.04
C ARG A 58 -1.52 -8.24 -17.62
N SER A 59 -0.97 -9.04 -16.70
CA SER A 59 -0.78 -8.60 -15.32
C SER A 59 0.15 -7.38 -15.22
N VAL A 60 1.23 -7.35 -16.01
CA VAL A 60 2.16 -6.22 -16.06
C VAL A 60 1.49 -4.99 -16.68
N MET A 61 0.75 -5.18 -17.79
CA MET A 61 0.00 -4.10 -18.44
C MET A 61 -1.04 -3.49 -17.48
N TRP A 62 -1.85 -4.33 -16.81
CA TRP A 62 -2.87 -3.83 -15.87
C TRP A 62 -2.26 -3.16 -14.65
N ASN A 63 -1.11 -3.64 -14.15
CA ASN A 63 -0.39 -2.98 -13.09
C ASN A 63 0.06 -1.56 -13.48
N SER A 64 0.53 -1.39 -14.72
CA SER A 64 0.89 -0.07 -15.24
C SER A 64 -0.34 0.83 -15.41
N TRP A 65 -1.47 0.30 -15.86
CA TRP A 65 -2.73 1.04 -15.89
C TRP A 65 -3.19 1.47 -14.49
N GLY A 66 -3.03 0.62 -13.48
CA GLY A 66 -3.31 0.98 -12.09
C GLY A 66 -2.53 2.21 -11.65
N TYR A 67 -1.23 2.25 -11.96
CA TYR A 67 -0.38 3.42 -11.68
C TYR A 67 -0.86 4.68 -12.43
N VAL A 68 -1.14 4.58 -13.73
CA VAL A 68 -1.63 5.70 -14.55
C VAL A 68 -2.93 6.25 -13.96
N TYR A 69 -3.90 5.39 -13.64
CA TYR A 69 -5.17 5.84 -13.08
C TYR A 69 -5.04 6.48 -11.69
N ILE A 70 -4.07 6.05 -10.86
CA ILE A 70 -3.76 6.75 -9.60
C ILE A 70 -3.22 8.15 -9.88
N THR A 71 -2.31 8.30 -10.84
CA THR A 71 -1.73 9.59 -11.21
C THR A 71 -2.78 10.57 -11.77
N GLU A 72 -3.79 10.04 -12.44
CA GLU A 72 -4.93 10.79 -12.98
C GLU A 72 -6.09 10.97 -11.97
N GLU A 73 -5.91 10.51 -10.72
CA GLU A 73 -6.92 10.53 -9.66
C GLU A 73 -8.22 9.76 -10.00
N GLU A 74 -8.13 8.83 -10.97
CA GLU A 74 -9.25 7.97 -11.39
C GLU A 74 -9.29 6.68 -10.56
N TYR A 75 -9.57 6.80 -9.27
CA TYR A 75 -9.40 5.71 -8.28
C TYR A 75 -10.25 4.48 -8.53
N GLU A 76 -11.48 4.64 -9.02
CA GLU A 76 -12.33 3.50 -9.41
C GLU A 76 -11.72 2.67 -10.55
N LYS A 77 -11.14 3.34 -11.56
CA LYS A 77 -10.45 2.64 -12.66
C LYS A 77 -9.15 2.00 -12.18
N ALA A 78 -8.44 2.65 -11.24
CA ALA A 78 -7.24 2.07 -10.62
C ALA A 78 -7.59 0.77 -9.87
N LEU A 79 -8.65 0.77 -9.06
CA LEU A 79 -9.14 -0.42 -8.36
C LEU A 79 -9.48 -1.55 -9.34
N GLN A 80 -10.18 -1.25 -10.44
CA GLN A 80 -10.52 -2.24 -11.47
C GLN A 80 -9.26 -2.80 -12.18
N ALA A 81 -8.28 -1.95 -12.45
CA ALA A 81 -7.01 -2.38 -13.04
C ALA A 81 -6.26 -3.34 -12.10
N TYR A 82 -6.17 -3.01 -10.80
CA TYR A 82 -5.56 -3.91 -9.82
C TYR A 82 -6.34 -5.21 -9.60
N GLU A 83 -7.67 -5.17 -9.65
CA GLU A 83 -8.48 -6.40 -9.62
C GLU A 83 -8.14 -7.32 -10.80
N ASN A 84 -7.98 -6.76 -12.01
CA ASN A 84 -7.52 -7.52 -13.17
C ASN A 84 -6.13 -8.14 -12.93
N VAL A 85 -5.19 -7.40 -12.28
CA VAL A 85 -3.87 -7.96 -11.91
C VAL A 85 -4.02 -9.14 -10.97
N ILE A 86 -4.81 -8.98 -9.90
CA ILE A 86 -4.98 -9.99 -8.84
C ILE A 86 -5.57 -11.28 -9.41
N ASN A 87 -6.49 -11.17 -10.36
CA ASN A 87 -7.20 -12.28 -10.98
C ASN A 87 -6.44 -12.96 -12.13
N GLU A 88 -5.30 -12.42 -12.60
CA GLU A 88 -4.51 -13.10 -13.64
C GLU A 88 -3.90 -14.40 -13.11
N PRO A 89 -4.16 -15.56 -13.79
CA PRO A 89 -3.73 -16.86 -13.26
C PRO A 89 -2.22 -17.01 -13.11
N GLU A 90 -1.46 -16.33 -13.97
CA GLU A 90 -0.01 -16.44 -14.00
C GLU A 90 0.73 -15.23 -13.45
N VAL A 91 0.03 -14.30 -12.75
CA VAL A 91 0.68 -13.19 -12.07
C VAL A 91 1.70 -13.69 -11.04
N THR A 92 2.83 -13.02 -10.93
CA THR A 92 3.83 -13.34 -9.90
C THR A 92 3.38 -12.84 -8.53
N LEU A 93 3.81 -13.51 -7.45
CA LEU A 93 3.48 -13.07 -6.08
C LEU A 93 3.83 -11.61 -5.81
N PRO A 94 5.01 -11.09 -6.20
CA PRO A 94 5.34 -9.69 -5.95
C PRO A 94 4.36 -8.72 -6.62
N ILE A 95 3.98 -8.94 -7.88
CA ILE A 95 3.03 -8.07 -8.60
C ILE A 95 1.63 -8.19 -7.99
N ARG A 96 1.17 -9.41 -7.69
CA ARG A 96 -0.13 -9.62 -7.04
C ARG A 96 -0.20 -8.93 -5.69
N ASN A 97 0.83 -9.10 -4.86
CA ASN A 97 0.88 -8.52 -3.52
C ASN A 97 0.94 -6.98 -3.57
N ALA A 98 1.68 -6.41 -4.52
CA ALA A 98 1.69 -4.97 -4.74
C ALA A 98 0.29 -4.45 -5.13
N ALA A 99 -0.42 -5.14 -6.03
CA ALA A 99 -1.77 -4.78 -6.44
C ALA A 99 -2.77 -4.89 -5.28
N ILE A 100 -2.69 -5.92 -4.44
CA ILE A 100 -3.55 -6.07 -3.25
C ILE A 100 -3.32 -4.90 -2.28
N LEU A 101 -2.06 -4.57 -1.98
CA LEU A 101 -1.73 -3.48 -1.06
C LEU A 101 -2.15 -2.12 -1.61
N ALA A 102 -1.93 -1.86 -2.91
CA ALA A 102 -2.41 -0.64 -3.57
C ALA A 102 -3.94 -0.54 -3.52
N SER A 103 -4.67 -1.63 -3.78
CA SER A 103 -6.12 -1.68 -3.65
C SER A 103 -6.59 -1.42 -2.21
N ALA A 104 -5.87 -1.93 -1.21
CA ALA A 104 -6.18 -1.66 0.19
C ALA A 104 -6.04 -0.17 0.52
N GLN A 105 -4.94 0.45 0.11
CA GLN A 105 -4.68 1.87 0.34
C GLN A 105 -5.73 2.76 -0.35
N LEU A 106 -6.10 2.46 -1.60
CA LEU A 106 -7.14 3.18 -2.33
C LEU A 106 -8.49 3.06 -1.63
N ASN A 107 -8.91 1.85 -1.23
CA ASN A 107 -10.16 1.66 -0.49
C ASN A 107 -10.17 2.47 0.81
N MET A 108 -9.05 2.52 1.54
CA MET A 108 -8.96 3.32 2.76
C MET A 108 -9.01 4.82 2.49
N ALA A 109 -8.39 5.30 1.41
CA ALA A 109 -8.44 6.70 0.99
C ALA A 109 -9.88 7.13 0.63
N GLU A 110 -10.65 6.24 0.00
CA GLU A 110 -12.06 6.44 -0.33
C GLU A 110 -13.03 6.20 0.86
N GLY A 111 -12.49 5.93 2.07
CA GLY A 111 -13.30 5.68 3.26
C GLY A 111 -13.88 4.26 3.37
N ASN A 112 -13.56 3.37 2.44
CA ASN A 112 -13.98 1.97 2.45
C ASN A 112 -13.08 1.13 3.38
N TYR A 113 -12.94 1.55 4.64
CA TYR A 113 -11.98 1.01 5.60
C TYR A 113 -12.12 -0.50 5.83
N GLN A 114 -13.35 -1.02 5.88
CA GLN A 114 -13.58 -2.45 6.08
C GLN A 114 -12.96 -3.28 4.94
N LYS A 115 -13.17 -2.85 3.69
CA LYS A 115 -12.58 -3.50 2.51
C LYS A 115 -11.06 -3.37 2.49
N GLY A 116 -10.55 -2.21 2.86
CA GLY A 116 -9.11 -1.98 3.01
C GLY A 116 -8.47 -2.92 4.04
N ILE A 117 -9.11 -3.10 5.20
CA ILE A 117 -8.67 -4.03 6.25
C ILE A 117 -8.61 -5.47 5.71
N GLU A 118 -9.66 -5.94 5.04
CA GLU A 118 -9.70 -7.28 4.45
C GLU A 118 -8.54 -7.51 3.48
N LEU A 119 -8.25 -6.55 2.63
CA LEU A 119 -7.16 -6.63 1.65
C LEU A 119 -5.78 -6.60 2.33
N VAL A 120 -5.56 -5.77 3.36
CA VAL A 120 -4.30 -5.79 4.11
C VAL A 120 -4.09 -7.14 4.79
N LEU A 121 -5.12 -7.69 5.45
CA LEU A 121 -5.03 -9.00 6.08
C LEU A 121 -4.75 -10.11 5.05
N GLN A 122 -5.41 -10.07 3.88
CA GLN A 122 -5.13 -11.00 2.79
C GLN A 122 -3.68 -10.89 2.31
N TRP A 123 -3.14 -9.67 2.23
CA TRP A 123 -1.73 -9.44 1.86
C TRP A 123 -0.78 -9.98 2.93
N MET A 124 -1.07 -9.74 4.23
CA MET A 124 -0.26 -10.22 5.34
C MET A 124 -0.10 -11.75 5.34
N ASP A 125 -1.15 -12.48 4.98
CA ASP A 125 -1.13 -13.96 4.88
C ASP A 125 -0.23 -14.49 3.75
N GLN A 126 0.20 -13.63 2.82
CA GLN A 126 0.97 -14.03 1.64
C GLN A 126 2.45 -13.64 1.69
N VAL A 127 2.83 -12.81 2.66
CA VAL A 127 4.21 -12.32 2.80
C VAL A 127 4.91 -13.00 3.97
N GLU A 128 6.21 -13.22 3.85
CA GLU A 128 7.02 -13.82 4.93
C GLU A 128 7.23 -12.83 6.09
N THR A 129 7.31 -11.55 5.77
CA THR A 129 7.54 -10.48 6.75
C THR A 129 6.57 -9.34 6.52
N VAL A 130 5.86 -8.95 7.56
CA VAL A 130 4.94 -7.81 7.55
C VAL A 130 5.67 -6.58 8.07
N THR A 131 5.69 -5.52 7.27
CA THR A 131 6.40 -4.29 7.62
C THR A 131 5.66 -3.47 8.69
N ALA A 132 6.38 -2.65 9.43
CA ALA A 132 5.80 -1.69 10.37
C ALA A 132 4.74 -0.78 9.73
N GLN A 133 4.98 -0.34 8.47
CA GLN A 133 4.04 0.50 7.73
C GLN A 133 2.71 -0.21 7.45
N ALA A 134 2.73 -1.51 7.15
CA ALA A 134 1.51 -2.29 6.92
C ALA A 134 0.69 -2.46 8.22
N TRP A 135 1.36 -2.70 9.35
CA TRP A 135 0.71 -2.72 10.65
C TRP A 135 0.12 -1.35 11.02
N ALA A 136 0.85 -0.26 10.75
CA ALA A 136 0.34 1.09 10.98
C ALA A 136 -0.87 1.42 10.09
N LEU A 137 -0.85 1.01 8.82
CA LEU A 137 -2.00 1.16 7.91
C LEU A 137 -3.23 0.44 8.44
N LEU A 138 -3.05 -0.80 8.91
CA LEU A 138 -4.12 -1.59 9.53
C LEU A 138 -4.64 -0.93 10.81
N GLY A 139 -3.73 -0.41 11.65
CA GLY A 139 -4.09 0.31 12.86
C GLY A 139 -4.90 1.58 12.59
N GLN A 140 -4.51 2.37 11.59
CA GLN A 140 -5.27 3.55 11.15
C GLN A 140 -6.69 3.17 10.69
N ALA A 141 -6.81 2.13 9.87
CA ALA A 141 -8.10 1.68 9.38
C ALA A 141 -9.01 1.17 10.50
N TYR A 142 -8.46 0.40 11.46
CA TYR A 142 -9.21 -0.01 12.64
C TYR A 142 -9.67 1.16 13.51
N PHE A 143 -8.85 2.22 13.62
CA PHE A 143 -9.24 3.43 14.32
C PHE A 143 -10.47 4.09 13.68
N GLN A 144 -10.47 4.22 12.35
CA GLN A 144 -11.56 4.84 11.59
C GLN A 144 -12.91 4.11 11.75
N ILE A 145 -12.89 2.79 11.94
CA ILE A 145 -14.11 2.01 12.16
C ILE A 145 -14.43 1.79 13.66
N GLY A 146 -13.76 2.51 14.58
CA GLY A 146 -13.99 2.41 16.01
C GLY A 146 -13.51 1.12 16.69
N SER A 147 -12.70 0.31 16.01
CA SER A 147 -12.11 -0.91 16.57
C SER A 147 -10.83 -0.59 17.35
N PHE A 148 -10.96 0.20 18.42
CA PHE A 148 -9.84 0.81 19.13
C PHE A 148 -8.85 -0.20 19.74
N ARG A 149 -9.31 -1.36 20.21
CA ARG A 149 -8.40 -2.42 20.70
C ARG A 149 -7.50 -2.97 19.61
N LYS A 150 -8.08 -3.25 18.41
CA LYS A 150 -7.33 -3.75 17.26
C LYS A 150 -6.42 -2.66 16.70
N SER A 151 -6.90 -1.42 16.66
CA SER A 151 -6.11 -0.26 16.25
C SER A 151 -4.86 -0.11 17.13
N ARG A 152 -5.06 -0.08 18.45
CA ARG A 152 -3.96 0.02 19.43
C ARG A 152 -2.93 -1.09 19.23
N SER A 153 -3.37 -2.35 19.23
CA SER A 153 -2.47 -3.49 19.06
C SER A 153 -1.69 -3.43 17.75
N SER A 154 -2.33 -3.04 16.64
CA SER A 154 -1.66 -2.90 15.35
C SER A 154 -0.60 -1.78 15.36
N MET A 155 -0.91 -0.64 16.00
CA MET A 155 0.03 0.48 16.12
C MET A 155 1.22 0.14 17.03
N GLU A 156 0.97 -0.51 18.17
CA GLU A 156 2.03 -0.97 19.07
C GLU A 156 2.94 -1.98 18.36
N THR A 157 2.40 -2.88 17.55
CA THR A 157 3.18 -3.80 16.71
C THR A 157 4.03 -3.03 15.68
N ALA A 158 3.46 -2.00 15.03
CA ALA A 158 4.21 -1.17 14.08
C ALA A 158 5.38 -0.46 14.76
N VAL A 159 5.17 0.06 15.98
CA VAL A 159 6.22 0.70 16.78
C VAL A 159 7.33 -0.30 17.11
N SER A 160 6.96 -1.47 17.64
CA SER A 160 7.92 -2.52 18.02
C SER A 160 8.80 -2.95 16.85
N ILE A 161 8.21 -3.22 15.69
CA ILE A 161 8.96 -3.60 14.49
C ILE A 161 9.92 -2.48 14.06
N ALA A 162 9.48 -1.22 14.08
CA ALA A 162 10.33 -0.09 13.72
C ALA A 162 11.55 0.02 14.66
N GLU A 163 11.33 -0.13 15.97
CA GLU A 163 12.39 -0.09 16.97
C GLU A 163 13.36 -1.29 16.81
N GLU A 164 12.84 -2.50 16.57
CA GLU A 164 13.66 -3.70 16.34
C GLU A 164 14.50 -3.59 15.06
N GLU A 165 13.98 -2.94 14.02
CA GLU A 165 14.69 -2.68 12.76
C GLU A 165 15.63 -1.45 12.85
N GLY A 166 15.66 -0.77 13.99
CA GLY A 166 16.61 0.31 14.29
C GLY A 166 16.25 1.67 13.67
N TYR A 167 14.99 1.88 13.28
CA TYR A 167 14.54 3.19 12.83
C TYR A 167 13.46 3.78 13.73
N LYS A 168 13.36 5.10 13.69
CA LYS A 168 12.46 5.87 14.52
C LYS A 168 11.01 5.65 14.05
N PRO A 169 10.08 5.18 14.92
CA PRO A 169 8.65 5.10 14.60
C PRO A 169 8.09 6.47 14.22
N LYS A 170 7.00 6.53 13.47
CA LYS A 170 6.38 7.82 13.12
C LYS A 170 5.60 8.39 14.30
N GLU A 171 5.68 9.72 14.50
CA GLU A 171 5.00 10.43 15.58
C GLU A 171 3.50 10.09 15.66
N ASN A 172 2.82 10.07 14.52
CA ASN A 172 1.40 9.80 14.46
C ASN A 172 0.99 8.39 14.92
N TRP A 173 1.92 7.41 14.95
CA TRP A 173 1.62 6.08 15.47
C TRP A 173 1.38 6.12 16.98
N TYR A 174 2.22 6.84 17.71
CA TYR A 174 2.04 7.07 19.15
C TYR A 174 0.79 7.92 19.44
N VAL A 175 0.50 8.93 18.61
CA VAL A 175 -0.72 9.74 18.74
C VAL A 175 -1.97 8.88 18.63
N ILE A 176 -2.01 7.92 17.68
CA ILE A 176 -3.14 7.00 17.54
C ILE A 176 -3.23 6.04 18.73
N VAL A 177 -2.09 5.54 19.25
CA VAL A 177 -2.08 4.72 20.47
C VAL A 177 -2.71 5.49 21.65
N ALA A 178 -2.27 6.74 21.89
CA ALA A 178 -2.84 7.58 22.94
C ALA A 178 -4.34 7.84 22.76
N ALA A 179 -4.79 8.06 21.52
CA ALA A 179 -6.20 8.23 21.20
C ALA A 179 -7.00 6.94 21.47
N CYS A 180 -6.47 5.77 21.09
CA CYS A 180 -7.11 4.48 21.41
C CYS A 180 -7.24 4.26 22.92
N ILE A 181 -6.22 4.60 23.70
CA ILE A 181 -6.27 4.52 25.17
C ILE A 181 -7.38 5.41 25.72
N SER A 182 -7.55 6.61 25.18
CA SER A 182 -8.63 7.53 25.56
C SER A 182 -10.02 6.95 25.29
N GLU A 183 -10.22 6.34 24.12
CA GLU A 183 -11.47 5.70 23.75
C GLU A 183 -11.78 4.47 24.62
N LEU A 184 -10.75 3.73 25.02
CA LEU A 184 -10.86 2.53 25.85
C LEU A 184 -10.92 2.81 27.37
N LYS A 185 -10.87 4.07 27.82
CA LYS A 185 -10.78 4.44 29.25
C LYS A 185 -11.85 3.82 30.14
N LYS A 186 -13.07 3.63 29.62
CA LYS A 186 -14.17 2.99 30.36
C LYS A 186 -13.93 1.50 30.60
N GLU A 187 -13.13 0.86 29.75
CA GLU A 187 -12.83 -0.56 29.81
C GLU A 187 -11.61 -0.84 30.70
N ILE A 188 -10.55 0.00 30.55
CA ILE A 188 -9.29 -0.18 31.28
C ILE A 188 -9.27 0.57 32.63
N GLY A 189 -10.19 1.49 32.87
CA GLY A 189 -10.25 2.35 34.04
C GLY A 189 -9.59 3.71 33.79
N GLU A 190 -10.19 4.78 34.30
CA GLU A 190 -9.76 6.15 34.02
C GLU A 190 -8.32 6.43 34.50
N LYS A 191 -7.97 5.97 35.71
CA LYS A 191 -6.63 6.17 36.27
C LYS A 191 -5.57 5.45 35.45
N GLU A 192 -5.82 4.20 35.07
CA GLU A 192 -4.91 3.39 34.27
C GLU A 192 -4.73 4.01 32.87
N ALA A 193 -5.84 4.46 32.25
CA ALA A 193 -5.77 5.13 30.95
C ALA A 193 -4.92 6.40 30.98
N LEU A 194 -5.05 7.22 32.04
CA LEU A 194 -4.23 8.43 32.20
C LEU A 194 -2.75 8.12 32.40
N LEU A 195 -2.42 7.06 33.16
CA LEU A 195 -1.01 6.64 33.32
C LEU A 195 -0.42 6.18 31.99
N GLN A 196 -1.12 5.32 31.26
CA GLN A 196 -0.64 4.85 29.97
C GLN A 196 -0.52 5.98 28.93
N GLN A 197 -1.43 6.96 28.93
CA GLN A 197 -1.30 8.14 28.07
C GLN A 197 -0.09 9.00 28.45
N LEU A 198 0.20 9.15 29.76
CA LEU A 198 1.36 9.89 30.22
C LEU A 198 2.66 9.27 29.69
N ASP A 199 2.80 7.93 29.77
CA ASP A 199 3.95 7.21 29.22
C ASP A 199 4.12 7.49 27.72
N ILE A 200 3.03 7.48 26.93
CA ILE A 200 3.08 7.79 25.50
C ILE A 200 3.50 9.25 25.28
N TYR A 201 3.00 10.20 26.07
CA TYR A 201 3.36 11.61 25.93
C TYR A 201 4.81 11.87 26.31
N GLU A 202 5.37 11.18 27.30
CA GLU A 202 6.79 11.23 27.61
C GLU A 202 7.65 10.73 26.44
N ILE A 203 7.27 9.63 25.80
CA ILE A 203 7.92 9.15 24.59
C ILE A 203 7.87 10.21 23.48
N LEU A 204 6.71 10.81 23.24
CA LEU A 204 6.53 11.83 22.22
C LEU A 204 7.40 13.05 22.44
N VAL A 205 7.46 13.56 23.66
CA VAL A 205 8.30 14.72 24.01
C VAL A 205 9.80 14.40 23.84
N ASN A 206 10.22 13.21 24.20
CA ASN A 206 11.62 12.80 24.09
C ASN A 206 12.05 12.52 22.64
N LEU A 207 11.20 11.87 21.86
CA LEU A 207 11.53 11.50 20.49
C LEU A 207 11.27 12.62 19.48
N TYR A 208 10.29 13.49 19.73
CA TYR A 208 9.83 14.53 18.78
C TYR A 208 9.79 15.91 19.44
N PRO A 209 10.93 16.43 19.96
CA PRO A 209 10.97 17.76 20.53
C PRO A 209 10.64 18.79 19.44
N LYS A 210 9.76 19.75 19.79
CA LYS A 210 9.38 20.87 18.92
C LYS A 210 10.33 22.04 19.14
#